data_b9d7ac7c33d54064d4e0c0ca214bb669
#
_entry.id   b9d7ac7c33d54064d4e0c0ca214bb669
#
_cell.length_a   1.000
_cell.length_b   1.000
_cell.length_c   1.000
_cell.angle_alpha   90.00
_cell.angle_beta   90.00
_cell.angle_gamma   90.00
#
_symmetry.space_group_name_H-M   'P 1'
#
loop_
_entity.id
_entity.type
_entity.pdbx_description
1 polymer ?
#
loop_
_entity_poly.entity_id
_entity_poly.type
_entity_poly.pdbx_seq_one_letter_code
_entity_poly.pdbx_strand_id
1 'polypeptide(L)'
;MPTYITLLNWTQKGIENIKDAPKRLEGAKKLYKAAGAELKAFYLVLGQYDAVVLSEAPNDETATRIALSVAKQGNVRTQTMRAFAESEYRKLVGSLK
;
A
#
# COMPACT_ATOMS: atom_id res chain seq x y z
N MET A 1 -2.32 14.85 -1.98
CA MET A 1 -2.47 13.88 -0.88
C MET A 1 -1.13 13.26 -0.56
N PRO A 2 -0.87 12.92 0.71
CA PRO A 2 0.33 12.18 1.07
C PRO A 2 0.48 10.86 0.31
N THR A 3 1.72 10.51 0.03
CA THR A 3 2.07 9.28 -0.68
C THR A 3 2.51 8.21 0.32
N TYR A 4 2.13 6.98 0.04
CA TYR A 4 2.48 5.82 0.87
C TYR A 4 3.03 4.70 -0.01
N ILE A 5 4.00 3.98 0.53
CA ILE A 5 4.53 2.77 -0.08
C ILE A 5 4.20 1.62 0.85
N THR A 6 3.51 0.61 0.33
CA THR A 6 3.18 -0.58 1.09
C THR A 6 3.95 -1.76 0.53
N LEU A 7 4.74 -2.39 1.39
CA LEU A 7 5.42 -3.65 1.08
C LEU A 7 4.56 -4.76 1.66
N LEU A 8 4.34 -5.82 0.90
CA LEU A 8 3.50 -6.90 1.39
C LEU A 8 4.06 -8.28 1.08
N ASN A 9 3.70 -9.22 1.94
CA ASN A 9 3.94 -10.64 1.75
C ASN A 9 2.62 -11.38 1.85
N TRP A 10 2.44 -12.41 1.01
CA TRP A 10 1.29 -13.29 1.16
C TRP A 10 1.49 -14.16 2.39
N THR A 11 0.39 -14.40 3.11
CA THR A 11 0.35 -15.40 4.17
C THR A 11 0.22 -16.78 3.54
N GLN A 12 0.23 -17.83 4.37
CA GLN A 12 -0.01 -19.19 3.89
C GLN A 12 -1.37 -19.26 3.18
N LYS A 13 -2.40 -18.67 3.76
CA LYS A 13 -3.73 -18.59 3.15
C LYS A 13 -3.70 -17.87 1.80
N GLY A 14 -2.99 -16.75 1.74
CA GLY A 14 -2.88 -15.96 0.51
C GLY A 14 -2.20 -16.70 -0.61
N ILE A 15 -1.11 -17.43 -0.31
CA ILE A 15 -0.37 -18.16 -1.31
C ILE A 15 -1.12 -19.42 -1.77
N GLU A 16 -1.85 -20.07 -0.87
CA GLU A 16 -2.70 -21.21 -1.24
C GLU A 16 -3.78 -20.80 -2.23
N ASN A 17 -4.26 -19.58 -2.13
CA ASN A 17 -5.31 -19.04 -2.99
C ASN A 17 -4.77 -17.98 -3.94
N ILE A 18 -3.54 -18.15 -4.41
CA ILE A 18 -2.85 -17.14 -5.22
C ILE A 18 -3.57 -16.82 -6.53
N LYS A 19 -4.30 -17.76 -7.08
CA LYS A 19 -5.04 -17.54 -8.34
C LYS A 19 -6.12 -16.47 -8.18
N ASP A 20 -6.59 -16.24 -6.95
CA ASP A 20 -7.58 -15.21 -6.65
C ASP A 20 -6.95 -13.85 -6.37
N ALA A 21 -5.61 -13.76 -6.33
CA ALA A 21 -4.91 -12.53 -5.98
C ALA A 21 -5.28 -11.35 -6.89
N PRO A 22 -5.37 -11.51 -8.23
CA PRO A 22 -5.79 -10.39 -9.08
C PRO A 22 -7.18 -9.86 -8.73
N LYS A 23 -8.09 -10.75 -8.37
CA LYS A 23 -9.45 -10.37 -7.95
C LYS A 23 -9.42 -9.63 -6.61
N ARG A 24 -8.58 -10.10 -5.68
CA ARG A 24 -8.40 -9.41 -4.40
C ARG A 24 -7.81 -8.02 -4.61
N LEU A 25 -6.90 -7.86 -5.59
CA LEU A 25 -6.34 -6.55 -5.93
C LEU A 25 -7.42 -5.59 -6.41
N GLU A 26 -8.34 -6.06 -7.25
CA GLU A 26 -9.45 -5.22 -7.70
C GLU A 26 -10.35 -4.80 -6.53
N GLY A 27 -10.58 -5.69 -5.58
CA GLY A 27 -11.28 -5.37 -4.35
C GLY A 27 -10.55 -4.32 -3.52
N ALA A 28 -9.22 -4.42 -3.43
CA ALA A 28 -8.41 -3.44 -2.72
C ALA A 28 -8.51 -2.05 -3.36
N LYS A 29 -8.47 -1.98 -4.68
CA LYS A 29 -8.62 -0.71 -5.41
C LYS A 29 -9.94 -0.03 -5.06
N LYS A 30 -11.02 -0.81 -4.99
CA LYS A 30 -12.34 -0.29 -4.60
C LYS A 30 -12.34 0.20 -3.16
N LEU A 31 -11.68 -0.52 -2.27
CA LEU A 31 -11.57 -0.16 -0.87
C LEU A 31 -10.83 1.18 -0.71
N TYR A 32 -9.72 1.36 -1.43
CA TYR A 32 -8.99 2.63 -1.43
C TYR A 32 -9.90 3.76 -1.88
N LYS A 33 -10.57 3.57 -3.01
CA LYS A 33 -11.44 4.60 -3.59
C LYS A 33 -12.57 4.97 -2.64
N ALA A 34 -13.20 3.99 -2.02
CA ALA A 34 -14.28 4.24 -1.06
C ALA A 34 -13.82 5.04 0.16
N ALA A 35 -12.54 4.93 0.51
CA ALA A 35 -11.95 5.67 1.63
C ALA A 35 -11.42 7.05 1.23
N GLY A 36 -11.63 7.47 -0.01
CA GLY A 36 -11.11 8.75 -0.50
C GLY A 36 -9.63 8.73 -0.82
N ALA A 37 -9.08 7.54 -1.00
CA ALA A 37 -7.68 7.31 -1.33
C ALA A 37 -7.56 6.76 -2.75
N GLU A 38 -6.34 6.52 -3.21
CA GLU A 38 -6.10 5.99 -4.54
C GLU A 38 -4.92 5.03 -4.53
N LEU A 39 -5.13 3.83 -5.07
CA LEU A 39 -4.04 2.89 -5.33
C LEU A 39 -3.46 3.25 -6.69
N LYS A 40 -2.26 3.84 -6.70
CA LYS A 40 -1.65 4.40 -7.89
C LYS A 40 -0.95 3.34 -8.74
N ALA A 41 -0.28 2.38 -8.10
CA ALA A 41 0.46 1.35 -8.82
C ALA A 41 0.65 0.13 -7.94
N PHE A 42 0.71 -1.01 -8.60
CA PHE A 42 0.98 -2.29 -7.96
C PHE A 42 2.08 -2.99 -8.74
N TYR A 43 3.07 -3.54 -8.04
CA TYR A 43 4.15 -4.30 -8.64
C TYR A 43 4.33 -5.62 -7.91
N LEU A 44 4.36 -6.71 -8.67
CA LEU A 44 4.86 -7.99 -8.17
C LEU A 44 6.38 -7.90 -8.17
N VAL A 45 7.01 -8.29 -7.08
CA VAL A 45 8.47 -8.20 -6.95
C VAL A 45 9.05 -9.53 -6.51
N LEU A 46 10.34 -9.69 -6.75
CA LEU A 46 11.10 -10.84 -6.29
C LEU A 46 12.00 -10.42 -5.14
N GLY A 47 12.17 -11.29 -4.17
CA GLY A 47 13.06 -11.03 -3.03
C GLY A 47 12.33 -11.17 -1.71
N GLN A 48 12.67 -10.30 -0.79
CA GLN A 48 12.18 -10.34 0.58
C GLN A 48 10.67 -10.05 0.70
N TYR A 49 10.15 -9.27 -0.24
CA TYR A 49 8.72 -8.94 -0.30
C TYR A 49 8.12 -9.48 -1.58
N ASP A 50 6.81 -9.71 -1.57
CA ASP A 50 6.11 -10.29 -2.72
C ASP A 50 5.51 -9.22 -3.62
N ALA A 51 5.11 -8.09 -3.06
CA ALA A 51 4.54 -7.01 -3.87
C ALA A 51 4.78 -5.66 -3.21
N VAL A 52 4.67 -4.62 -4.04
CA VAL A 52 4.81 -3.22 -3.63
C VAL A 52 3.62 -2.45 -4.18
N VAL A 53 3.00 -1.64 -3.32
CA VAL A 53 1.88 -0.78 -3.70
C VAL A 53 2.27 0.67 -3.46
N LEU A 54 2.04 1.50 -4.48
CA LEU A 54 2.13 2.95 -4.35
C LEU A 54 0.72 3.49 -4.23
N SER A 55 0.47 4.31 -3.22
CA SER A 55 -0.87 4.85 -2.98
C SER A 55 -0.81 6.27 -2.46
N GLU A 56 -1.95 6.94 -2.55
CA GLU A 56 -2.17 8.25 -1.96
C GLU A 56 -3.39 8.18 -1.06
N ALA A 57 -3.34 8.85 0.09
CA ALA A 57 -4.45 8.92 1.01
C ALA A 57 -4.47 10.29 1.68
N PRO A 58 -5.65 10.74 2.18
CA PRO A 58 -5.74 12.05 2.82
C PRO A 58 -4.84 12.23 4.03
N ASN A 59 -4.65 11.16 4.81
CA ASN A 59 -3.86 11.21 6.04
C ASN A 59 -3.44 9.80 6.47
N ASP A 60 -2.58 9.74 7.48
CA ASP A 60 -2.05 8.49 8.00
C ASP A 60 -3.14 7.58 8.57
N GLU A 61 -4.17 8.17 9.19
CA GLU A 61 -5.27 7.38 9.75
C GLU A 61 -6.02 6.62 8.66
N THR A 62 -6.31 7.30 7.56
CA THR A 62 -6.99 6.66 6.42
C THR A 62 -6.14 5.54 5.84
N ALA A 63 -4.85 5.81 5.63
CA ALA A 63 -3.92 4.80 5.13
C ALA A 63 -3.85 3.59 6.07
N THR A 64 -3.86 3.82 7.38
CA THR A 64 -3.83 2.77 8.39
C THR A 64 -5.10 1.94 8.38
N ARG A 65 -6.27 2.59 8.29
CA ARG A 65 -7.55 1.87 8.20
C ARG A 65 -7.60 0.96 6.97
N ILE A 66 -7.10 1.45 5.84
CA ILE A 66 -7.03 0.65 4.62
C ILE A 66 -6.12 -0.56 4.84
N ALA A 67 -4.93 -0.34 5.38
CA ALA A 67 -3.98 -1.42 5.65
C ALA A 67 -4.58 -2.49 6.57
N LEU A 68 -5.24 -2.08 7.64
CA LEU A 68 -5.90 -2.99 8.56
C LEU A 68 -7.05 -3.75 7.89
N SER A 69 -7.83 -3.06 7.05
CA SER A 69 -8.95 -3.67 6.33
C SER A 69 -8.48 -4.74 5.36
N VAL A 70 -7.35 -4.52 4.71
CA VAL A 70 -6.74 -5.50 3.82
C VAL A 70 -6.15 -6.67 4.63
N ALA A 71 -5.40 -6.34 5.69
CA ALA A 71 -4.71 -7.36 6.50
C ALA A 71 -5.69 -8.28 7.24
N LYS A 72 -6.83 -7.76 7.70
CA LYS A 72 -7.80 -8.59 8.44
C LYS A 72 -8.42 -9.71 7.61
N GLN A 73 -8.35 -9.62 6.29
CA GLN A 73 -8.80 -10.69 5.41
C GLN A 73 -7.88 -11.91 5.48
N GLY A 74 -6.69 -11.73 6.01
CA GLY A 74 -5.77 -12.83 6.29
C GLY A 74 -4.92 -13.31 5.12
N ASN A 75 -5.00 -12.65 3.97
CA ASN A 75 -4.28 -13.06 2.76
C ASN A 75 -2.88 -12.47 2.64
N VAL A 76 -2.65 -11.32 3.29
CA VAL A 76 -1.37 -10.60 3.20
C VAL A 76 -0.97 -10.04 4.55
N ARG A 77 0.34 -9.86 4.72
CA ARG A 77 0.91 -9.03 5.77
C ARG A 77 1.52 -7.81 5.10
N THR A 78 1.32 -6.65 5.69
CA THR A 78 1.69 -5.38 5.07
C THR A 78 2.62 -4.57 5.97
N GLN A 79 3.44 -3.76 5.32
CA GLN A 79 4.25 -2.75 5.98
C GLN A 79 4.08 -1.47 5.16
N THR A 80 3.41 -0.49 5.73
CA THR A 80 3.12 0.77 5.04
C THR A 80 4.01 1.87 5.57
N MET A 81 4.63 2.61 4.65
CA MET A 81 5.52 3.71 4.97
C MET A 81 5.00 4.99 4.36
N ARG A 82 5.07 6.09 5.13
CA ARG A 82 4.86 7.42 4.57
C ARG A 82 6.05 7.74 3.65
N ALA A 83 5.77 8.13 2.44
CA ALA A 83 6.79 8.46 1.46
C ALA A 83 6.71 9.93 1.06
N PHE A 84 7.86 10.50 0.73
CA PHE A 84 7.97 11.87 0.23
C PHE A 84 8.51 11.80 -1.19
N ALA A 85 7.79 12.42 -2.14
CA ALA A 85 8.28 12.51 -3.51
C ALA A 85 9.56 13.35 -3.55
N GLU A 86 10.33 13.24 -4.62
CA GLU A 86 11.59 13.95 -4.73
C GLU A 86 11.43 15.47 -4.54
N SER A 87 10.38 16.05 -5.07
CA SER A 87 10.11 17.49 -4.90
C SER A 87 9.90 17.87 -3.44
N GLU A 88 9.18 17.04 -2.69
CA GLU A 88 8.97 17.23 -1.26
C GLU A 88 10.28 17.05 -0.48
N TYR A 89 11.05 16.05 -0.83
CA TYR A 89 12.35 15.78 -0.25
C TYR A 89 13.28 17.00 -0.41
N ARG A 90 13.32 17.57 -1.61
CA ARG A 90 14.16 18.75 -1.88
C ARG A 90 13.74 19.95 -1.02
N LYS A 91 12.43 20.15 -0.84
CA LYS A 91 11.92 21.23 0.02
C LYS A 91 12.30 21.03 1.47
N LEU A 92 12.17 19.78 1.95
CA LEU A 92 12.52 19.46 3.34
C LEU A 92 13.99 19.73 3.61
N VAL A 93 14.85 19.26 2.73
CA VAL A 93 16.31 19.47 2.85
C VAL A 93 16.63 20.96 2.77
N GLY A 94 16.00 21.68 1.85
CA GLY A 94 16.22 23.12 1.67
C GLY A 94 15.76 23.97 2.87
N SER A 95 14.88 23.44 3.73
CA SER A 95 14.41 24.12 4.91
C SER A 95 15.27 23.89 6.15
N LEU A 96 16.27 23.03 6.05
CA LEU A 96 17.18 22.76 7.19
C LEU A 96 18.04 23.98 7.46
N LYS A 97 18.27 24.23 8.74
CA LYS A 97 19.11 25.35 9.18
C LYS A 97 20.53 24.89 9.45
#